data_555d95211bc7be3b16c0c4f42c2e3b81
#
_entry.id   555d95211bc7be3b16c0c4f42c2e3b81
#
_cell.length_a   1.000
_cell.length_b   1.000
_cell.length_c   1.000
_cell.angle_alpha   90.00
_cell.angle_beta   90.00
_cell.angle_gamma   90.00
#
_symmetry.space_group_name_H-M   'P 1'
#
loop_
_entity.id
_entity.type
_entity.pdbx_description
1 polymer ?
#
loop_
_entity_poly.entity_id
_entity_poly.type
_entity_poly.pdbx_seq_one_letter_code
_entity_poly.pdbx_strand_id
1 'polypeptide(L)'
;MSPSRRQLPAALAGALELVAPGTDLREAIENVMRAHNGALIVVANPEKLERLGVISGGMKIGLEFAPMRLYELAKMDGAILVSPDMSTIHYANVQLSPDTSLESDETGMRHLAAHRTAQQTGSLVVAVSERRRVVSLYQGIYGPHVLEDIGVVLSKANSAIATLEKFTRRLREEARGLTVHEYDGAVTLREVVGAVGTFEYSGRIAEEIEAYVRELGSEGRLVEMQLGQAFHGIPEQYDALLRDYVAEHVNYRQVRQELRTCSSEQLSDPVQVTQILGYDSVGQTEDFLVKPRGYRQLERVPRLPRRVAETLIREFGSLANLLDATEEELDEVEGVGQARARAIQRGLERQRSLETTGEVS
;
A
#
# COMPACT_ATOMS: atom_id res chain seq x y z
N MET A 1 7.95 10.03 -19.72
CA MET A 1 8.53 8.93 -18.93
C MET A 1 8.30 9.25 -17.45
N SER A 2 7.24 8.74 -16.85
CA SER A 2 7.04 8.85 -15.40
C SER A 2 7.99 7.85 -14.72
N PRO A 3 8.75 8.25 -13.68
CA PRO A 3 9.60 7.31 -12.96
C PRO A 3 8.72 6.21 -12.35
N SER A 4 9.12 4.95 -12.58
CA SER A 4 8.53 3.80 -11.93
C SER A 4 8.50 4.06 -10.42
N ARG A 5 7.29 4.13 -9.84
CA ARG A 5 7.12 4.37 -8.40
C ARG A 5 7.75 3.23 -7.64
N ARG A 6 8.91 3.48 -7.05
CA ARG A 6 9.50 2.60 -6.04
C ARG A 6 8.57 2.61 -4.83
N GLN A 7 8.04 1.46 -4.45
CA GLN A 7 7.48 1.30 -3.10
C GLN A 7 8.49 1.85 -2.11
N LEU A 8 8.04 2.71 -1.18
CA LEU A 8 8.91 3.22 -0.13
C LEU A 8 9.51 2.05 0.64
N PRO A 9 10.85 1.97 0.77
CA PRO A 9 11.47 0.92 1.57
C PRO A 9 10.91 0.95 2.99
N ALA A 10 10.67 -0.20 3.60
CA ALA A 10 10.09 -0.29 4.95
C ALA A 10 10.87 0.54 5.98
N ALA A 11 12.22 0.61 5.84
CA ALA A 11 13.07 1.46 6.68
C ALA A 11 12.73 2.96 6.55
N LEU A 12 12.46 3.44 5.34
CA LEU A 12 12.10 4.84 5.12
C LEU A 12 10.67 5.13 5.59
N ALA A 13 9.75 4.16 5.48
CA ALA A 13 8.40 4.30 6.02
C ALA A 13 8.43 4.52 7.55
N GLY A 14 9.20 3.72 8.30
CA GLY A 14 9.37 3.93 9.75
C GLY A 14 10.04 5.27 10.08
N ALA A 15 10.96 5.75 9.25
CA ALA A 15 11.56 7.08 9.42
C ALA A 15 10.54 8.21 9.24
N LEU A 16 9.63 8.08 8.25
CA LEU A 16 8.55 9.03 8.01
C LEU A 16 7.56 9.08 9.17
N GLU A 17 7.21 7.94 9.76
CA GLU A 17 6.34 7.88 10.93
C GLU A 17 6.92 8.64 12.12
N LEU A 18 8.24 8.59 12.33
CA LEU A 18 8.92 9.32 13.42
C LEU A 18 8.89 10.85 13.24
N VAL A 19 8.86 11.34 11.99
CA VAL A 19 8.84 12.77 11.67
C VAL A 19 7.48 13.25 11.15
N ALA A 20 6.44 12.40 11.25
CA ALA A 20 5.11 12.75 10.81
C ALA A 20 4.48 13.86 11.69
N PRO A 21 3.57 14.67 11.14
CA PRO A 21 2.80 15.64 11.92
C PRO A 21 2.12 14.99 13.13
N GLY A 22 2.21 15.67 14.28
CA GLY A 22 1.70 15.16 15.56
C GLY A 22 2.72 14.40 16.40
N THR A 23 3.96 14.16 15.90
CA THR A 23 5.05 13.61 16.70
C THR A 23 5.89 14.71 17.34
N ASP A 24 6.49 14.42 18.50
CA ASP A 24 7.36 15.35 19.21
C ASP A 24 8.60 15.73 18.38
N LEU A 25 9.15 14.79 17.59
CA LEU A 25 10.29 15.09 16.71
C LEU A 25 9.88 16.05 15.60
N ARG A 26 8.69 15.89 15.03
CA ARG A 26 8.17 16.83 14.03
C ARG A 26 8.00 18.23 14.61
N GLU A 27 7.41 18.34 15.80
CA GLU A 27 7.25 19.63 16.49
C GLU A 27 8.59 20.31 16.71
N ALA A 28 9.61 19.55 17.15
CA ALA A 28 10.97 20.08 17.32
C ALA A 28 11.56 20.60 16.00
N ILE A 29 11.43 19.81 14.91
CA ILE A 29 11.90 20.21 13.58
C ILE A 29 11.18 21.47 13.09
N GLU A 30 9.87 21.60 13.28
CA GLU A 30 9.12 22.79 12.91
C GLU A 30 9.54 24.02 13.71
N ASN A 31 9.83 23.88 14.99
CA ASN A 31 10.35 24.96 15.81
C ASN A 31 11.72 25.45 15.31
N VAL A 32 12.60 24.53 14.89
CA VAL A 32 13.91 24.86 14.26
C VAL A 32 13.67 25.61 12.94
N MET A 33 12.76 25.14 12.10
CA MET A 33 12.45 25.77 10.82
C MET A 33 11.82 27.16 10.97
N ARG A 34 10.88 27.33 11.92
CA ARG A 34 10.26 28.64 12.21
C ARG A 34 11.28 29.66 12.70
N ALA A 35 12.29 29.21 13.44
CA ALA A 35 13.38 30.08 13.92
C ALA A 35 14.44 30.37 12.85
N HIS A 36 14.26 29.87 11.61
CA HIS A 36 15.26 29.98 10.55
C HIS A 36 16.63 29.42 10.92
N ASN A 37 16.65 28.34 11.71
CA ASN A 37 17.87 27.64 12.09
C ASN A 37 18.05 26.36 11.27
N GLY A 38 19.29 25.87 11.25
CA GLY A 38 19.59 24.52 10.74
C GLY A 38 19.74 23.56 11.91
N ALA A 39 19.52 22.26 11.67
CA ALA A 39 19.78 21.21 12.65
C ALA A 39 20.31 19.94 11.97
N LEU A 40 21.03 19.15 12.75
CA LEU A 40 21.47 17.81 12.37
C LEU A 40 21.11 16.87 13.54
N ILE A 41 20.18 15.96 13.31
CA ILE A 41 19.66 15.08 14.36
C ILE A 41 19.93 13.64 13.95
N VAL A 42 20.55 12.86 14.84
CA VAL A 42 20.84 11.43 14.63
C VAL A 42 20.02 10.62 15.62
N VAL A 43 19.18 9.73 15.10
CA VAL A 43 18.37 8.83 15.92
C VAL A 43 19.07 7.48 16.00
N ALA A 44 19.82 7.27 17.08
CA ALA A 44 20.63 6.06 17.27
C ALA A 44 21.04 5.87 18.72
N ASN A 45 21.45 4.65 19.06
CA ASN A 45 22.12 4.36 20.32
C ASN A 45 23.56 4.92 20.31
N PRO A 46 23.96 5.69 21.32
CA PRO A 46 25.32 6.30 21.41
C PRO A 46 26.43 5.27 21.26
N GLU A 47 26.32 4.14 21.95
CA GLU A 47 27.33 3.07 21.94
C GLU A 47 27.64 2.53 20.56
N LYS A 48 26.63 2.50 19.69
CA LYS A 48 26.79 2.09 18.28
C LYS A 48 27.67 3.08 17.53
N LEU A 49 27.40 4.38 17.69
CA LEU A 49 28.12 5.43 16.97
C LEU A 49 29.54 5.61 17.50
N GLU A 50 29.72 5.51 18.82
CA GLU A 50 31.06 5.55 19.48
C GLU A 50 31.92 4.37 18.99
N ARG A 51 31.38 3.15 18.97
CA ARG A 51 32.07 1.94 18.48
C ARG A 51 32.51 2.05 17.03
N LEU A 52 31.71 2.71 16.21
CA LEU A 52 31.99 2.93 14.79
C LEU A 52 32.91 4.15 14.56
N GLY A 53 33.25 4.90 15.59
CA GLY A 53 34.07 6.10 15.47
C GLY A 53 33.42 7.25 14.68
N VAL A 54 32.11 7.24 14.54
CA VAL A 54 31.35 8.21 13.72
C VAL A 54 31.16 9.53 14.44
N ILE A 55 31.22 9.53 15.78
CA ILE A 55 31.02 10.71 16.60
C ILE A 55 32.31 11.07 17.37
N SER A 56 32.57 12.38 17.50
CA SER A 56 33.66 12.91 18.29
C SER A 56 33.24 14.21 18.96
N GLY A 57 33.82 14.49 20.11
CA GLY A 57 33.53 15.68 20.91
C GLY A 57 32.06 15.73 21.35
N GLY A 58 31.58 16.95 21.56
CA GLY A 58 30.22 17.20 22.01
C GLY A 58 30.03 17.12 23.52
N MET A 59 28.81 17.38 23.96
CA MET A 59 28.38 17.34 25.35
C MET A 59 27.48 16.17 25.61
N LYS A 60 27.85 15.32 26.57
CA LYS A 60 26.96 14.27 27.08
C LYS A 60 25.94 14.92 28.02
N ILE A 61 24.65 14.84 27.63
CA ILE A 61 23.60 15.58 28.35
C ILE A 61 22.70 14.61 29.12
N GLY A 62 22.19 13.58 28.47
CA GLY A 62 21.28 12.60 29.10
C GLY A 62 19.95 13.21 29.55
N LEU A 63 19.36 14.11 28.75
CA LEU A 63 18.09 14.76 29.06
C LEU A 63 16.92 13.95 28.47
N GLU A 64 15.81 13.93 29.20
CA GLU A 64 14.53 13.48 28.64
C GLU A 64 14.20 14.30 27.40
N PHE A 65 13.73 13.60 26.33
CA PHE A 65 13.38 14.24 25.08
C PHE A 65 12.15 15.15 25.28
N ALA A 66 12.24 16.37 24.74
CA ALA A 66 11.13 17.29 24.58
C ALA A 66 11.39 18.19 23.37
N PRO A 67 10.36 18.57 22.59
CA PRO A 67 10.52 19.38 21.38
C PRO A 67 11.30 20.68 21.61
N MET A 68 10.98 21.40 22.69
CA MET A 68 11.65 22.65 23.05
C MET A 68 13.12 22.45 23.46
N ARG A 69 13.43 21.33 24.13
CA ARG A 69 14.83 21.02 24.50
C ARG A 69 15.68 20.77 23.27
N LEU A 70 15.15 19.96 22.31
CA LEU A 70 15.84 19.71 21.05
C LEU A 70 16.02 21.02 20.26
N TYR A 71 15.00 21.86 20.19
CA TYR A 71 15.08 23.17 19.54
C TYR A 71 16.15 24.06 20.14
N GLU A 72 16.25 24.16 21.48
CA GLU A 72 17.28 24.94 22.12
C GLU A 72 18.70 24.40 21.84
N LEU A 73 18.86 23.08 21.85
CA LEU A 73 20.13 22.44 21.54
C LEU A 73 20.53 22.58 20.07
N ALA A 74 19.54 22.70 19.17
CA ALA A 74 19.77 22.90 17.73
C ALA A 74 20.37 24.30 17.39
N LYS A 75 20.35 25.22 18.32
CA LYS A 75 21.04 26.53 18.16
C LYS A 75 22.55 26.41 18.22
N MET A 76 23.05 25.28 18.75
CA MET A 76 24.50 24.99 18.74
C MET A 76 24.87 24.33 17.42
N ASP A 77 26.10 24.55 16.98
CA ASP A 77 26.66 23.80 15.86
C ASP A 77 26.80 22.29 16.22
N GLY A 78 26.91 21.46 15.18
CA GLY A 78 27.06 20.02 15.34
C GLY A 78 25.74 19.24 15.36
N ALA A 79 25.84 17.96 15.68
CA ALA A 79 24.70 17.04 15.69
C ALA A 79 24.15 16.86 17.11
N ILE A 80 22.86 16.56 17.16
CA ILE A 80 22.13 16.14 18.36
C ILE A 80 21.84 14.65 18.24
N LEU A 81 22.14 13.89 19.27
CA LEU A 81 21.95 12.45 19.34
C LEU A 81 20.73 12.13 20.19
N VAL A 82 19.74 11.49 19.58
CA VAL A 82 18.48 11.11 20.22
C VAL A 82 18.35 9.59 20.23
N SER A 83 17.80 9.02 21.30
CA SER A 83 17.52 7.60 21.40
C SER A 83 16.49 7.13 20.35
N PRO A 84 16.56 5.88 19.88
CA PRO A 84 15.61 5.35 18.89
C PRO A 84 14.14 5.35 19.34
N ASP A 85 13.91 5.25 20.65
CA ASP A 85 12.57 5.32 21.28
C ASP A 85 12.10 6.75 21.55
N MET A 86 12.87 7.75 21.12
CA MET A 86 12.59 9.17 21.30
C MET A 86 12.44 9.60 22.76
N SER A 87 12.99 8.83 23.70
CA SER A 87 12.88 9.13 25.15
C SER A 87 13.95 10.08 25.67
N THR A 88 15.15 10.06 25.07
CA THR A 88 16.34 10.72 25.64
C THR A 88 17.18 11.43 24.58
N ILE A 89 17.62 12.64 24.88
CA ILE A 89 18.67 13.35 24.14
C ILE A 89 20.00 13.02 24.83
N HIS A 90 20.81 12.19 24.18
CA HIS A 90 22.07 11.72 24.78
C HIS A 90 23.19 12.74 24.69
N TYR A 91 23.36 13.37 23.51
CA TYR A 91 24.44 14.30 23.22
C TYR A 91 23.93 15.49 22.40
N ALA A 92 24.63 16.62 22.56
CA ALA A 92 24.50 17.78 21.68
C ALA A 92 25.90 18.32 21.28
N ASN A 93 25.92 19.13 20.22
CA ASN A 93 27.12 19.70 19.64
C ASN A 93 28.18 18.63 19.28
N VAL A 94 27.73 17.50 18.74
CA VAL A 94 28.60 16.39 18.35
C VAL A 94 29.11 16.62 16.93
N GLN A 95 30.40 16.38 16.71
CA GLN A 95 30.95 16.34 15.37
C GLN A 95 30.74 14.95 14.79
N LEU A 96 30.11 14.90 13.61
CA LEU A 96 30.00 13.66 12.82
C LEU A 96 31.24 13.52 11.93
N SER A 97 31.91 12.37 12.05
CA SER A 97 33.11 12.01 11.28
C SER A 97 32.89 10.66 10.59
N PRO A 98 31.93 10.56 9.65
CA PRO A 98 31.71 9.33 8.93
C PRO A 98 32.84 9.04 7.95
N ASP A 99 32.94 7.79 7.48
CA ASP A 99 33.89 7.36 6.47
C ASP A 99 33.75 8.18 5.19
N THR A 100 34.84 8.84 4.80
CA THR A 100 34.89 9.72 3.62
C THR A 100 34.90 8.95 2.31
N SER A 101 35.17 7.66 2.32
CA SER A 101 35.11 6.78 1.12
C SER A 101 33.68 6.47 0.67
N LEU A 102 32.68 6.70 1.53
CA LEU A 102 31.28 6.51 1.18
C LEU A 102 30.83 7.57 0.17
N GLU A 103 30.31 7.13 -0.97
CA GLU A 103 29.83 8.00 -2.03
C GLU A 103 28.57 8.76 -1.60
N SER A 104 28.47 10.02 -2.02
CA SER A 104 27.30 10.86 -1.76
C SER A 104 27.25 12.00 -2.77
N ASP A 105 26.08 12.23 -3.35
CA ASP A 105 25.83 13.34 -4.29
C ASP A 105 25.54 14.67 -3.57
N GLU A 106 25.58 14.69 -2.24
CA GLU A 106 25.30 15.88 -1.45
C GLU A 106 26.47 16.88 -1.49
N THR A 107 26.16 18.14 -1.74
CA THR A 107 27.16 19.22 -1.86
C THR A 107 27.34 20.05 -0.58
N GLY A 108 26.36 20.00 0.34
CA GLY A 108 26.40 20.75 1.60
C GLY A 108 27.02 19.95 2.73
N MET A 109 27.96 20.51 3.51
CA MET A 109 28.68 19.82 4.59
C MET A 109 27.75 19.06 5.55
N ARG A 110 26.65 19.68 5.99
CA ARG A 110 25.67 19.06 6.90
C ARG A 110 24.95 17.87 6.24
N HIS A 111 24.52 18.03 5.00
CA HIS A 111 23.82 16.98 4.24
C HIS A 111 24.76 15.84 3.87
N LEU A 112 26.00 16.15 3.49
CA LEU A 112 27.03 15.15 3.23
C LEU A 112 27.36 14.31 4.47
N ALA A 113 27.55 14.95 5.63
CA ALA A 113 27.76 14.26 6.89
C ALA A 113 26.54 13.41 7.27
N ALA A 114 25.33 13.93 7.09
CA ALA A 114 24.09 13.20 7.35
C ALA A 114 23.99 11.93 6.51
N HIS A 115 24.17 12.03 5.19
CA HIS A 115 24.05 10.90 4.27
C HIS A 115 25.08 9.80 4.58
N ARG A 116 26.36 10.16 4.71
CA ARG A 116 27.43 9.20 5.04
C ARG A 116 27.23 8.55 6.40
N THR A 117 26.81 9.33 7.41
CA THR A 117 26.48 8.78 8.74
C THR A 117 25.34 7.77 8.65
N ALA A 118 24.27 8.07 7.91
CA ALA A 118 23.16 7.15 7.71
C ALA A 118 23.62 5.87 6.99
N GLN A 119 24.42 5.97 5.94
CA GLN A 119 24.97 4.82 5.21
C GLN A 119 25.85 3.92 6.12
N GLN A 120 26.76 4.52 6.87
CA GLN A 120 27.69 3.77 7.73
C GLN A 120 26.99 3.10 8.91
N THR A 121 25.99 3.76 9.47
CA THR A 121 25.35 3.32 10.72
C THR A 121 24.02 2.61 10.52
N GLY A 122 23.37 2.78 9.37
CA GLY A 122 22.00 2.32 9.16
C GLY A 122 20.96 3.08 10.00
N SER A 123 21.32 4.21 10.60
CA SER A 123 20.46 4.98 11.49
C SER A 123 19.71 6.09 10.73
N LEU A 124 18.59 6.56 11.28
CA LEU A 124 17.93 7.76 10.77
C LEU A 124 18.74 9.00 11.10
N VAL A 125 19.02 9.81 10.08
CA VAL A 125 19.62 11.12 10.22
C VAL A 125 18.72 12.16 9.57
N VAL A 126 18.36 13.19 10.34
CA VAL A 126 17.52 14.31 9.89
C VAL A 126 18.40 15.54 9.75
N ALA A 127 18.43 16.12 8.56
CA ALA A 127 19.13 17.37 8.29
C ALA A 127 18.13 18.48 7.95
N VAL A 128 18.12 19.54 8.76
CA VAL A 128 17.31 20.75 8.53
C VAL A 128 18.22 21.81 7.89
N SER A 129 17.85 22.24 6.70
CA SER A 129 18.59 23.27 5.97
C SER A 129 18.02 24.66 6.25
N GLU A 130 18.79 25.52 6.87
CA GLU A 130 18.45 26.92 7.09
C GLU A 130 18.20 27.67 5.75
N ARG A 131 19.12 27.53 4.79
CA ARG A 131 19.04 28.26 3.50
C ARG A 131 17.90 27.79 2.61
N ARG A 132 17.73 26.47 2.48
CA ARG A 132 16.73 25.87 1.58
C ARG A 132 15.35 25.76 2.21
N ARG A 133 15.27 25.89 3.54
CA ARG A 133 14.04 25.66 4.33
C ARG A 133 13.41 24.29 4.04
N VAL A 134 14.25 23.27 3.93
CA VAL A 134 13.86 21.89 3.67
C VAL A 134 14.40 20.97 4.76
N VAL A 135 13.67 19.92 5.01
CA VAL A 135 14.06 18.83 5.90
C VAL A 135 14.37 17.62 5.04
N SER A 136 15.57 17.07 5.17
CA SER A 136 16.01 15.88 4.45
C SER A 136 16.23 14.74 5.43
N LEU A 137 15.65 13.59 5.11
CA LEU A 137 15.80 12.33 5.85
C LEU A 137 16.78 11.42 5.11
N TYR A 138 17.67 10.79 5.87
CA TYR A 138 18.61 9.78 5.41
C TYR A 138 18.46 8.54 6.28
N GLN A 139 18.21 7.39 5.69
CA GLN A 139 18.03 6.13 6.41
C GLN A 139 18.82 5.00 5.75
N GLY A 140 19.92 4.59 6.34
CA GLY A 140 20.83 3.62 5.74
C GLY A 140 21.30 4.09 4.36
N ILE A 141 21.10 3.27 3.34
CA ILE A 141 21.44 3.59 1.93
C ILE A 141 20.38 4.45 1.23
N TYR A 142 19.27 4.74 1.91
CA TYR A 142 18.15 5.51 1.34
C TYR A 142 18.25 6.98 1.73
N GLY A 143 18.14 7.83 0.75
CA GLY A 143 18.14 9.28 0.91
C GLY A 143 18.85 10.01 -0.23
N PRO A 144 18.68 11.31 -0.33
CA PRO A 144 17.81 12.15 0.52
C PRO A 144 16.32 11.95 0.22
N HIS A 145 15.52 11.79 1.26
CA HIS A 145 14.06 11.98 1.16
C HIS A 145 13.74 13.36 1.75
N VAL A 146 13.31 14.28 0.90
CA VAL A 146 12.96 15.63 1.31
C VAL A 146 11.49 15.65 1.74
N LEU A 147 11.22 16.08 2.96
CA LEU A 147 9.85 16.24 3.44
C LEU A 147 9.18 17.37 2.67
N GLU A 148 8.01 17.07 2.13
CA GLU A 148 7.19 18.07 1.46
C GLU A 148 6.36 18.89 2.46
N ASP A 149 5.85 20.04 2.02
CA ASP A 149 4.89 20.82 2.78
C ASP A 149 3.59 20.02 2.98
N ILE A 150 3.03 20.06 4.19
CA ILE A 150 1.83 19.32 4.57
C ILE A 150 0.66 19.63 3.62
N GLY A 151 0.48 20.90 3.24
CA GLY A 151 -0.58 21.32 2.32
C GLY A 151 -0.41 20.73 0.93
N VAL A 152 0.84 20.57 0.48
CA VAL A 152 1.16 19.92 -0.81
C VAL A 152 0.84 18.42 -0.75
N VAL A 153 1.27 17.73 0.31
CA VAL A 153 0.99 16.30 0.49
C VAL A 153 -0.53 16.06 0.60
N LEU A 154 -1.23 16.90 1.37
CA LEU A 154 -2.70 16.82 1.51
C LEU A 154 -3.41 17.04 0.17
N SER A 155 -2.96 17.98 -0.64
CA SER A 155 -3.50 18.20 -1.99
C SER A 155 -3.29 17.00 -2.91
N LYS A 156 -2.11 16.38 -2.86
CA LYS A 156 -1.81 15.13 -3.61
C LYS A 156 -2.71 13.98 -3.14
N ALA A 157 -2.85 13.80 -1.84
CA ALA A 157 -3.70 12.76 -1.25
C ALA A 157 -5.16 12.92 -1.69
N ASN A 158 -5.72 14.13 -1.61
CA ASN A 158 -7.10 14.42 -2.04
C ASN A 158 -7.29 14.16 -3.55
N SER A 159 -6.30 14.50 -4.37
CA SER A 159 -6.33 14.21 -5.83
C SER A 159 -6.28 12.71 -6.11
N ALA A 160 -5.52 11.96 -5.34
CA ALA A 160 -5.44 10.50 -5.44
C ALA A 160 -6.76 9.85 -4.97
N ILE A 161 -7.39 10.33 -3.88
CA ILE A 161 -8.73 9.89 -3.44
C ILE A 161 -9.76 10.10 -4.57
N ALA A 162 -9.83 11.29 -5.15
CA ALA A 162 -10.78 11.57 -6.23
C ALA A 162 -10.55 10.66 -7.47
N THR A 163 -9.29 10.29 -7.72
CA THR A 163 -8.95 9.34 -8.77
C THR A 163 -9.38 7.93 -8.38
N LEU A 164 -9.12 7.48 -7.16
CA LEU A 164 -9.56 6.18 -6.65
C LEU A 164 -11.08 6.02 -6.73
N GLU A 165 -11.84 7.05 -6.35
CA GLU A 165 -13.31 7.02 -6.43
C GLU A 165 -13.82 6.82 -7.87
N LYS A 166 -13.15 7.39 -8.88
CA LYS A 166 -13.48 7.13 -10.29
C LYS A 166 -13.20 5.67 -10.68
N PHE A 167 -12.06 5.13 -10.28
CA PHE A 167 -11.73 3.73 -10.56
C PHE A 167 -12.66 2.77 -9.83
N THR A 168 -13.01 3.01 -8.58
CA THR A 168 -13.93 2.14 -7.82
C THR A 168 -15.36 2.22 -8.36
N ARG A 169 -15.78 3.36 -8.91
CA ARG A 169 -17.07 3.46 -9.63
C ARG A 169 -17.04 2.60 -10.89
N ARG A 170 -15.99 2.73 -11.70
CA ARG A 170 -15.79 1.89 -12.89
C ARG A 170 -15.74 0.40 -12.53
N LEU A 171 -15.04 0.02 -11.46
CA LEU A 171 -15.05 -1.36 -10.98
C LEU A 171 -16.44 -1.89 -10.66
N ARG A 172 -17.30 -1.07 -10.03
CA ARG A 172 -18.69 -1.46 -9.74
C ARG A 172 -19.49 -1.67 -11.01
N GLU A 173 -19.28 -0.83 -12.02
CA GLU A 173 -19.94 -0.98 -13.34
C GLU A 173 -19.44 -2.24 -14.07
N GLU A 174 -18.14 -2.46 -14.14
CA GLU A 174 -17.52 -3.66 -14.72
C GLU A 174 -17.97 -4.93 -13.99
N ALA A 175 -17.99 -4.91 -12.64
CA ALA A 175 -18.43 -6.04 -11.82
C ALA A 175 -19.90 -6.39 -12.03
N ARG A 176 -20.77 -5.40 -12.26
CA ARG A 176 -22.19 -5.64 -12.62
C ARG A 176 -22.31 -6.27 -14.00
N GLY A 177 -21.66 -5.68 -15.01
CA GLY A 177 -21.67 -6.26 -16.37
C GLY A 177 -21.18 -7.70 -16.36
N LEU A 178 -20.05 -7.94 -15.67
CA LEU A 178 -19.51 -9.29 -15.53
C LEU A 178 -20.49 -10.25 -14.85
N THR A 179 -21.22 -9.80 -13.82
CA THR A 179 -22.21 -10.62 -13.12
C THR A 179 -23.36 -11.03 -14.04
N VAL A 180 -23.87 -10.14 -14.90
CA VAL A 180 -24.89 -10.48 -15.90
C VAL A 180 -24.38 -11.58 -16.83
N HIS A 181 -23.18 -11.40 -17.39
CA HIS A 181 -22.59 -12.38 -18.31
C HIS A 181 -22.22 -13.71 -17.61
N GLU A 182 -21.93 -13.70 -16.30
CA GLU A 182 -21.72 -14.92 -15.51
C GLU A 182 -22.99 -15.79 -15.44
N TYR A 183 -24.15 -15.16 -15.25
CA TYR A 183 -25.44 -15.88 -15.22
C TYR A 183 -25.91 -16.31 -16.63
N ASP A 184 -25.48 -15.60 -17.67
CA ASP A 184 -25.80 -15.92 -19.05
C ASP A 184 -24.79 -16.90 -19.71
N GLY A 185 -23.68 -17.21 -19.00
CA GLY A 185 -22.60 -18.04 -19.53
C GLY A 185 -21.83 -17.39 -20.68
N ALA A 186 -21.82 -16.06 -20.75
CA ALA A 186 -21.30 -15.25 -21.85
C ALA A 186 -20.08 -14.41 -21.51
N VAL A 187 -19.37 -14.73 -20.41
CA VAL A 187 -18.18 -13.98 -19.98
C VAL A 187 -17.04 -14.16 -20.97
N THR A 188 -16.48 -13.06 -21.43
CA THR A 188 -15.32 -13.06 -22.32
C THR A 188 -14.01 -12.85 -21.53
N LEU A 189 -12.92 -13.40 -22.04
CA LEU A 189 -11.58 -13.21 -21.45
C LEU A 189 -11.19 -11.72 -21.44
N ARG A 190 -11.60 -10.95 -22.44
CA ARG A 190 -11.42 -9.48 -22.53
C ARG A 190 -12.00 -8.76 -21.31
N GLU A 191 -13.21 -9.12 -20.90
CA GLU A 191 -13.88 -8.50 -19.73
C GLU A 191 -13.11 -8.80 -18.45
N VAL A 192 -12.66 -10.04 -18.28
CA VAL A 192 -11.85 -10.45 -17.13
C VAL A 192 -10.53 -9.68 -17.09
N VAL A 193 -9.81 -9.60 -18.21
CA VAL A 193 -8.54 -8.86 -18.32
C VAL A 193 -8.73 -7.37 -18.03
N GLY A 194 -9.80 -6.77 -18.54
CA GLY A 194 -10.16 -5.38 -18.26
C GLY A 194 -10.40 -5.12 -16.77
N ALA A 195 -11.20 -5.99 -16.13
CA ALA A 195 -11.47 -5.92 -14.71
C ALA A 195 -10.19 -6.10 -13.86
N VAL A 196 -9.33 -7.08 -14.19
CA VAL A 196 -8.03 -7.29 -13.53
C VAL A 196 -7.18 -6.01 -13.58
N GLY A 197 -7.05 -5.38 -14.75
CA GLY A 197 -6.33 -4.12 -14.91
C GLY A 197 -6.90 -3.01 -14.01
N THR A 198 -8.23 -2.86 -13.96
CA THR A 198 -8.89 -1.84 -13.14
C THR A 198 -8.69 -2.10 -11.64
N PHE A 199 -8.71 -3.37 -11.19
CA PHE A 199 -8.39 -3.74 -9.81
C PHE A 199 -6.94 -3.40 -9.44
N GLU A 200 -5.96 -3.74 -10.31
CA GLU A 200 -4.54 -3.46 -10.07
C GLU A 200 -4.27 -1.95 -9.98
N TYR A 201 -4.84 -1.15 -10.88
CA TYR A 201 -4.71 0.31 -10.80
C TYR A 201 -5.34 0.88 -9.53
N SER A 202 -6.51 0.39 -9.12
CA SER A 202 -7.15 0.80 -7.87
C SER A 202 -6.29 0.48 -6.66
N GLY A 203 -5.71 -0.72 -6.60
CA GLY A 203 -4.79 -1.14 -5.54
C GLY A 203 -3.54 -0.25 -5.43
N ARG A 204 -2.92 0.08 -6.58
CA ARG A 204 -1.75 0.96 -6.62
C ARG A 204 -2.05 2.39 -6.15
N ILE A 205 -3.23 2.93 -6.52
CA ILE A 205 -3.65 4.24 -6.04
C ILE A 205 -3.90 4.19 -4.53
N ALA A 206 -4.51 3.13 -4.01
CA ALA A 206 -4.71 2.95 -2.58
C ALA A 206 -3.38 2.89 -1.82
N GLU A 207 -2.39 2.13 -2.29
CA GLU A 207 -1.03 2.08 -1.70
C GLU A 207 -0.34 3.46 -1.71
N GLU A 208 -0.55 4.27 -2.76
CA GLU A 208 -0.03 5.63 -2.82
C GLU A 208 -0.70 6.54 -1.78
N ILE A 209 -2.02 6.44 -1.61
CA ILE A 209 -2.74 7.19 -0.59
C ILE A 209 -2.30 6.78 0.81
N GLU A 210 -2.09 5.49 1.07
CA GLU A 210 -1.52 5.01 2.34
C GLU A 210 -0.14 5.61 2.62
N ALA A 211 0.69 5.80 1.59
CA ALA A 211 1.99 6.46 1.75
C ALA A 211 1.80 7.94 2.15
N TYR A 212 0.87 8.65 1.54
CA TYR A 212 0.53 10.02 1.95
C TYR A 212 -0.04 10.09 3.37
N VAL A 213 -0.90 9.16 3.76
CA VAL A 213 -1.45 9.09 5.13
C VAL A 213 -0.33 8.94 6.16
N ARG A 214 0.64 8.06 5.91
CA ARG A 214 1.82 7.92 6.79
C ARG A 214 2.64 9.21 6.90
N GLU A 215 2.86 9.90 5.79
CA GLU A 215 3.59 11.18 5.77
C GLU A 215 2.81 12.31 6.45
N LEU A 216 1.48 12.30 6.34
CA LEU A 216 0.59 13.29 6.96
C LEU A 216 0.38 13.06 8.47
N GLY A 217 0.63 11.88 9.00
CA GLY A 217 0.43 11.58 10.41
C GLY A 217 -0.97 11.97 10.91
N SER A 218 -1.05 12.76 11.97
CA SER A 218 -2.33 13.23 12.54
C SER A 218 -3.20 14.01 11.54
N GLU A 219 -2.60 14.72 10.60
CA GLU A 219 -3.32 15.48 9.57
C GLU A 219 -3.92 14.58 8.49
N GLY A 220 -3.46 13.33 8.36
CA GLY A 220 -3.93 12.35 7.39
C GLY A 220 -5.25 11.64 7.76
N ARG A 221 -5.79 11.82 8.97
CA ARG A 221 -6.95 11.08 9.48
C ARG A 221 -8.18 11.10 8.57
N LEU A 222 -8.51 12.24 7.98
CA LEU A 222 -9.67 12.33 7.08
C LEU A 222 -9.41 11.60 5.75
N VAL A 223 -8.20 11.68 5.24
CA VAL A 223 -7.78 10.95 4.02
C VAL A 223 -7.84 9.43 4.26
N GLU A 224 -7.38 8.96 5.42
CA GLU A 224 -7.46 7.56 5.83
C GLU A 224 -8.91 7.05 5.88
N MET A 225 -9.82 7.84 6.47
CA MET A 225 -11.25 7.50 6.51
C MET A 225 -11.86 7.42 5.11
N GLN A 226 -11.53 8.36 4.22
CA GLN A 226 -11.99 8.36 2.83
C GLN A 226 -11.43 7.17 2.05
N LEU A 227 -10.15 6.84 2.22
CA LEU A 227 -9.54 5.64 1.64
C LEU A 227 -10.28 4.38 2.09
N GLY A 228 -10.50 4.22 3.41
CA GLY A 228 -11.21 3.09 3.98
C GLY A 228 -12.62 2.93 3.40
N GLN A 229 -13.32 4.02 3.17
CA GLN A 229 -14.65 4.00 2.54
C GLN A 229 -14.58 3.69 1.04
N ALA A 230 -13.69 4.34 0.30
CA ALA A 230 -13.59 4.19 -1.15
C ALA A 230 -13.07 2.82 -1.58
N PHE A 231 -12.20 2.21 -0.78
CA PHE A 231 -11.52 0.94 -1.10
C PHE A 231 -12.10 -0.28 -0.36
N HIS A 232 -13.19 -0.08 0.41
CA HIS A 232 -13.83 -1.14 1.18
C HIS A 232 -14.32 -2.28 0.30
N GLY A 233 -13.92 -3.51 0.64
CA GLY A 233 -14.33 -4.75 -0.07
C GLY A 233 -13.69 -4.95 -1.45
N ILE A 234 -12.86 -4.02 -1.94
CA ILE A 234 -12.19 -4.14 -3.25
C ILE A 234 -11.16 -5.27 -3.26
N PRO A 235 -10.28 -5.44 -2.23
CA PRO A 235 -9.32 -6.54 -2.19
C PRO A 235 -9.96 -7.92 -2.20
N GLU A 236 -11.08 -8.10 -1.49
CA GLU A 236 -11.84 -9.35 -1.43
C GLU A 236 -12.48 -9.66 -2.79
N GLN A 237 -13.09 -8.68 -3.42
CA GLN A 237 -13.68 -8.83 -4.75
C GLN A 237 -12.63 -9.20 -5.80
N TYR A 238 -11.43 -8.60 -5.71
CA TYR A 238 -10.31 -8.95 -6.59
C TYR A 238 -9.84 -10.39 -6.38
N ASP A 239 -9.72 -10.82 -5.12
CA ASP A 239 -9.35 -12.20 -4.79
C ASP A 239 -10.36 -13.20 -5.37
N ALA A 240 -11.66 -12.91 -5.24
CA ALA A 240 -12.74 -13.72 -5.81
C ALA A 240 -12.67 -13.77 -7.34
N LEU A 241 -12.42 -12.61 -8.01
CA LEU A 241 -12.26 -12.56 -9.47
C LEU A 241 -11.12 -13.45 -9.95
N LEU A 242 -9.93 -13.34 -9.33
CA LEU A 242 -8.78 -14.16 -9.71
C LEU A 242 -9.06 -15.65 -9.47
N ARG A 243 -9.74 -16.00 -8.37
CA ARG A 243 -10.10 -17.38 -8.08
C ARG A 243 -11.12 -17.94 -9.07
N ASP A 244 -12.00 -17.11 -9.62
CA ASP A 244 -12.96 -17.53 -10.64
C ASP A 244 -12.30 -17.78 -12.01
N TYR A 245 -11.32 -16.95 -12.39
CA TYR A 245 -10.88 -16.88 -13.77
C TYR A 245 -9.41 -17.22 -14.04
N VAL A 246 -8.56 -17.39 -13.03
CA VAL A 246 -7.20 -17.90 -13.26
C VAL A 246 -7.29 -19.34 -13.76
N ALA A 247 -6.51 -19.71 -14.77
CA ALA A 247 -6.53 -21.06 -15.35
C ALA A 247 -6.26 -22.14 -14.29
N GLU A 248 -6.84 -23.33 -14.45
CA GLU A 248 -6.83 -24.38 -13.40
C GLU A 248 -5.45 -24.84 -13.00
N HIS A 249 -4.51 -24.83 -13.95
CA HIS A 249 -3.12 -25.26 -13.73
C HIS A 249 -2.23 -24.21 -13.06
N VAL A 250 -2.76 -22.99 -12.79
CA VAL A 250 -2.00 -21.86 -12.23
C VAL A 250 -2.52 -21.49 -10.84
N ASN A 251 -1.60 -21.14 -9.95
CA ASN A 251 -1.96 -20.69 -8.60
C ASN A 251 -2.33 -19.20 -8.61
N TYR A 252 -3.58 -18.87 -8.29
CA TYR A 252 -4.08 -17.49 -8.29
C TYR A 252 -3.28 -16.54 -7.39
N ARG A 253 -2.66 -17.02 -6.29
CA ARG A 253 -1.82 -16.19 -5.41
C ARG A 253 -0.51 -15.79 -6.08
N GLN A 254 0.08 -16.69 -6.88
CA GLN A 254 1.26 -16.39 -7.67
C GLN A 254 0.92 -15.39 -8.77
N VAL A 255 -0.21 -15.59 -9.46
CA VAL A 255 -0.75 -14.64 -10.45
C VAL A 255 -0.93 -13.26 -9.84
N ARG A 256 -1.57 -13.15 -8.66
CA ARG A 256 -1.76 -11.88 -7.96
C ARG A 256 -0.43 -11.19 -7.63
N GLN A 257 0.57 -11.96 -7.19
CA GLN A 257 1.89 -11.39 -6.91
C GLN A 257 2.60 -10.91 -8.17
N GLU A 258 2.49 -11.64 -9.26
CA GLU A 258 3.06 -11.28 -10.55
C GLU A 258 2.41 -10.01 -11.11
N LEU A 259 1.07 -9.93 -11.15
CA LEU A 259 0.32 -8.74 -11.57
C LEU A 259 0.71 -7.49 -10.76
N ARG A 260 0.91 -7.64 -9.45
CA ARG A 260 1.34 -6.54 -8.58
C ARG A 260 2.71 -5.99 -8.96
N THR A 261 3.62 -6.81 -9.50
CA THR A 261 4.97 -6.40 -9.91
C THR A 261 5.05 -5.88 -11.34
N CYS A 262 4.02 -6.06 -12.14
CA CYS A 262 3.94 -5.58 -13.52
C CYS A 262 4.08 -4.06 -13.62
N SER A 263 4.71 -3.58 -14.68
CA SER A 263 4.69 -2.16 -15.03
C SER A 263 3.28 -1.73 -15.50
N SER A 264 3.02 -0.41 -15.54
CA SER A 264 1.76 0.09 -16.09
C SER A 264 1.59 -0.25 -17.58
N GLU A 265 2.68 -0.32 -18.34
CA GLU A 265 2.68 -0.74 -19.74
C GLU A 265 2.28 -2.22 -19.88
N GLN A 266 2.84 -3.09 -19.03
CA GLN A 266 2.50 -4.51 -19.01
C GLN A 266 1.04 -4.76 -18.62
N LEU A 267 0.50 -4.04 -17.64
CA LEU A 267 -0.92 -4.15 -17.27
C LEU A 267 -1.88 -3.61 -18.33
N SER A 268 -1.41 -2.69 -19.18
CA SER A 268 -2.19 -2.15 -20.30
C SER A 268 -2.16 -3.05 -21.53
N ASP A 269 -1.30 -4.06 -21.56
CA ASP A 269 -1.23 -5.04 -22.64
C ASP A 269 -2.11 -6.25 -22.33
N PRO A 270 -3.26 -6.42 -23.02
CA PRO A 270 -4.18 -7.55 -22.77
C PRO A 270 -3.51 -8.90 -22.96
N VAL A 271 -2.55 -9.01 -23.88
CA VAL A 271 -1.84 -10.27 -24.17
C VAL A 271 -1.01 -10.70 -22.97
N GLN A 272 -0.28 -9.78 -22.37
CA GLN A 272 0.52 -10.07 -21.19
C GLN A 272 -0.34 -10.48 -20.00
N VAL A 273 -1.42 -9.74 -19.71
CA VAL A 273 -2.34 -10.09 -18.62
C VAL A 273 -2.98 -11.44 -18.85
N THR A 274 -3.39 -11.77 -20.10
CA THR A 274 -3.92 -13.08 -20.48
C THR A 274 -2.94 -14.21 -20.17
N GLN A 275 -1.65 -14.04 -20.52
CA GLN A 275 -0.61 -15.02 -20.22
C GLN A 275 -0.38 -15.22 -18.72
N ILE A 276 -0.37 -14.12 -17.95
CA ILE A 276 -0.23 -14.18 -16.49
C ILE A 276 -1.40 -14.93 -15.84
N LEU A 277 -2.62 -14.76 -16.38
CA LEU A 277 -3.81 -15.52 -15.93
C LEU A 277 -3.75 -17.01 -16.30
N GLY A 278 -2.75 -17.44 -17.08
CA GLY A 278 -2.52 -18.82 -17.48
C GLY A 278 -3.21 -19.24 -18.77
N TYR A 279 -3.70 -18.29 -19.58
CA TYR A 279 -4.28 -18.59 -20.89
C TYR A 279 -3.24 -18.44 -22.00
N ASP A 280 -3.30 -19.34 -22.97
CA ASP A 280 -2.42 -19.28 -24.14
C ASP A 280 -2.87 -18.19 -25.11
N SER A 281 -2.04 -17.17 -25.30
CA SER A 281 -2.36 -16.04 -26.17
C SER A 281 -2.40 -16.38 -27.67
N VAL A 282 -1.82 -17.48 -28.08
CA VAL A 282 -1.71 -17.87 -29.50
C VAL A 282 -3.01 -18.47 -30.03
N GLY A 283 -3.79 -19.11 -29.18
CA GLY A 283 -5.05 -19.79 -29.55
C GLY A 283 -6.33 -19.13 -29.06
N GLN A 284 -6.22 -18.10 -28.21
CA GLN A 284 -7.37 -17.49 -27.53
C GLN A 284 -7.50 -16.02 -27.93
N THR A 285 -8.54 -15.74 -28.72
CA THR A 285 -8.90 -14.35 -29.05
C THR A 285 -9.52 -13.66 -27.84
N GLU A 286 -9.54 -12.33 -27.86
CA GLU A 286 -10.17 -11.51 -26.80
C GLU A 286 -11.65 -11.89 -26.55
N ASP A 287 -12.34 -12.48 -27.52
CA ASP A 287 -13.72 -12.94 -27.45
C ASP A 287 -13.86 -14.39 -26.96
N PHE A 288 -12.78 -15.02 -26.47
CA PHE A 288 -12.82 -16.36 -25.90
C PHE A 288 -13.69 -16.39 -24.64
N LEU A 289 -14.68 -17.28 -24.63
CA LEU A 289 -15.58 -17.45 -23.48
C LEU A 289 -14.89 -18.21 -22.35
N VAL A 290 -14.94 -17.66 -21.15
CA VAL A 290 -14.40 -18.25 -19.93
C VAL A 290 -15.54 -18.58 -18.95
N LYS A 291 -15.38 -19.69 -18.23
CA LYS A 291 -16.40 -20.15 -17.27
C LYS A 291 -16.01 -19.76 -15.85
N PRO A 292 -16.85 -18.98 -15.15
CA PRO A 292 -16.63 -18.66 -13.73
C PRO A 292 -16.80 -19.92 -12.87
N ARG A 293 -15.95 -20.06 -11.84
CA ARG A 293 -16.09 -21.14 -10.85
C ARG A 293 -17.21 -20.88 -9.86
N GLY A 294 -17.53 -19.61 -9.57
CA GLY A 294 -18.62 -19.19 -8.70
C GLY A 294 -18.20 -18.52 -7.39
N TYR A 295 -16.91 -18.24 -7.17
CA TYR A 295 -16.43 -17.58 -5.95
C TYR A 295 -17.07 -16.21 -5.74
N ARG A 296 -17.15 -15.37 -6.78
CA ARG A 296 -17.75 -14.04 -6.73
C ARG A 296 -19.21 -14.07 -6.32
N GLN A 297 -19.97 -15.05 -6.80
CA GLN A 297 -21.40 -15.14 -6.52
C GLN A 297 -21.66 -15.78 -5.15
N LEU A 298 -20.90 -16.79 -4.75
CA LEU A 298 -21.01 -17.39 -3.43
C LEU A 298 -20.59 -16.47 -2.29
N GLU A 299 -19.62 -15.58 -2.49
CA GLU A 299 -19.24 -14.59 -1.48
C GLU A 299 -20.37 -13.58 -1.17
N ARG A 300 -21.29 -13.38 -2.11
CA ARG A 300 -22.48 -12.53 -1.92
C ARG A 300 -23.62 -13.24 -1.19
N VAL A 301 -23.54 -14.56 -1.00
CA VAL A 301 -24.55 -15.30 -0.23
C VAL A 301 -24.37 -15.03 1.26
N PRO A 302 -25.39 -14.46 1.95
CA PRO A 302 -25.24 -14.08 3.35
C PRO A 302 -24.91 -15.27 4.25
N ARG A 303 -23.96 -15.09 5.15
CA ARG A 303 -23.56 -16.08 6.16
C ARG A 303 -23.04 -17.42 5.59
N LEU A 304 -22.56 -17.43 4.34
CA LEU A 304 -21.88 -18.59 3.79
C LEU A 304 -20.40 -18.56 4.20
N PRO A 305 -19.90 -19.53 4.99
CA PRO A 305 -18.49 -19.59 5.35
C PRO A 305 -17.63 -19.86 4.11
N ARG A 306 -16.49 -19.19 4.01
CA ARG A 306 -15.56 -19.34 2.88
C ARG A 306 -15.18 -20.81 2.61
N ARG A 307 -14.94 -21.59 3.68
CA ARG A 307 -14.63 -23.02 3.55
C ARG A 307 -15.76 -23.82 2.87
N VAL A 308 -17.01 -23.48 3.15
CA VAL A 308 -18.15 -24.13 2.51
C VAL A 308 -18.26 -23.74 1.04
N ALA A 309 -18.05 -22.47 0.70
CA ALA A 309 -17.98 -22.02 -0.68
C ALA A 309 -16.87 -22.75 -1.46
N GLU A 310 -15.72 -22.95 -0.87
CA GLU A 310 -14.61 -23.71 -1.46
C GLU A 310 -14.95 -25.19 -1.70
N THR A 311 -15.70 -25.80 -0.78
CA THR A 311 -16.17 -27.19 -0.94
C THR A 311 -17.19 -27.28 -2.07
N LEU A 312 -18.16 -26.36 -2.13
CA LEU A 312 -19.16 -26.31 -3.20
C LEU A 312 -18.51 -26.17 -4.59
N ILE A 313 -17.54 -25.27 -4.72
CA ILE A 313 -16.86 -25.06 -6.01
C ILE A 313 -16.04 -26.29 -6.40
N ARG A 314 -15.45 -27.00 -5.46
CA ARG A 314 -14.72 -28.25 -5.73
C ARG A 314 -15.65 -29.36 -6.22
N GLU A 315 -16.87 -29.46 -5.66
CA GLU A 315 -17.85 -30.49 -6.05
C GLU A 315 -18.51 -30.18 -7.39
N PHE A 316 -18.94 -28.93 -7.59
CA PHE A 316 -19.69 -28.53 -8.81
C PHE A 316 -18.80 -28.02 -9.95
N GLY A 317 -17.59 -27.54 -9.66
CA GLY A 317 -16.59 -27.13 -10.65
C GLY A 317 -16.87 -25.79 -11.36
N SER A 318 -18.13 -25.38 -11.52
CA SER A 318 -18.51 -24.14 -12.20
C SER A 318 -19.77 -23.51 -11.61
N LEU A 319 -19.94 -22.20 -11.85
CA LEU A 319 -21.16 -21.48 -11.46
C LEU A 319 -22.40 -22.06 -12.17
N ALA A 320 -22.29 -22.44 -13.43
CA ALA A 320 -23.41 -23.03 -14.17
C ALA A 320 -23.92 -24.30 -13.47
N ASN A 321 -23.04 -25.21 -13.10
CA ASN A 321 -23.43 -26.43 -12.39
C ASN A 321 -24.02 -26.13 -11.00
N LEU A 322 -23.51 -25.09 -10.31
CA LEU A 322 -24.08 -24.64 -9.03
C LEU A 322 -25.49 -24.07 -9.17
N LEU A 323 -25.78 -23.40 -10.29
CA LEU A 323 -27.11 -22.85 -10.59
C LEU A 323 -28.13 -23.93 -10.95
N ASP A 324 -27.67 -25.00 -11.58
CA ASP A 324 -28.51 -26.13 -11.97
C ASP A 324 -28.71 -27.15 -10.83
N ALA A 325 -27.95 -27.03 -9.73
CA ALA A 325 -28.00 -27.96 -8.62
C ALA A 325 -29.31 -27.86 -7.84
N THR A 326 -29.87 -29.01 -7.47
CA THR A 326 -31.05 -29.12 -6.60
C THR A 326 -30.74 -28.87 -5.13
N GLU A 327 -31.77 -28.61 -4.30
CA GLU A 327 -31.57 -28.48 -2.84
C GLU A 327 -30.96 -29.76 -2.24
N GLU A 328 -31.33 -30.92 -2.73
CA GLU A 328 -30.85 -32.23 -2.28
C GLU A 328 -29.37 -32.41 -2.60
N GLU A 329 -28.94 -32.09 -3.82
CA GLU A 329 -27.51 -32.14 -4.22
C GLU A 329 -26.64 -31.16 -3.43
N LEU A 330 -27.16 -29.97 -3.13
CA LEU A 330 -26.45 -29.00 -2.28
C LEU A 330 -26.35 -29.47 -0.83
N ASP A 331 -27.38 -30.15 -0.28
CA ASP A 331 -27.40 -30.67 1.09
C ASP A 331 -26.39 -31.82 1.30
N GLU A 332 -26.07 -32.59 0.25
CA GLU A 332 -25.07 -33.66 0.29
C GLU A 332 -23.63 -33.13 0.47
N VAL A 333 -23.37 -31.85 0.19
CA VAL A 333 -22.04 -31.27 0.31
C VAL A 333 -21.64 -31.08 1.78
N GLU A 334 -20.42 -31.50 2.13
CA GLU A 334 -19.90 -31.38 3.49
C GLU A 334 -19.99 -29.93 4.01
N GLY A 335 -20.71 -29.77 5.12
CA GLY A 335 -20.90 -28.48 5.77
C GLY A 335 -22.05 -27.64 5.23
N VAL A 336 -22.84 -28.20 4.28
CA VAL A 336 -24.09 -27.61 3.79
C VAL A 336 -25.27 -28.24 4.45
N GLY A 337 -26.09 -27.98 5.15
CA GLY A 337 -27.34 -28.59 5.61
C GLY A 337 -28.52 -27.94 4.90
N GLN A 338 -29.70 -28.52 4.97
CA GLN A 338 -30.90 -28.07 4.27
C GLN A 338 -31.18 -26.57 4.34
N ALA A 339 -31.02 -25.96 5.54
CA ALA A 339 -31.23 -24.52 5.72
C ALA A 339 -30.22 -23.69 4.90
N ARG A 340 -28.99 -24.19 4.78
CA ARG A 340 -27.92 -23.51 4.02
C ARG A 340 -28.08 -23.78 2.52
N ALA A 341 -28.46 -24.98 2.11
CA ALA A 341 -28.79 -25.30 0.70
C ALA A 341 -29.86 -24.35 0.15
N ARG A 342 -30.95 -24.18 0.89
CA ARG A 342 -32.01 -23.20 0.55
C ARG A 342 -31.52 -21.76 0.52
N ALA A 343 -30.65 -21.39 1.44
CA ALA A 343 -30.08 -20.02 1.48
C ALA A 343 -29.17 -19.74 0.28
N ILE A 344 -28.39 -20.73 -0.14
CA ILE A 344 -27.52 -20.66 -1.32
C ILE A 344 -28.37 -20.50 -2.58
N GLN A 345 -29.33 -21.41 -2.80
CA GLN A 345 -30.18 -21.38 -3.98
C GLN A 345 -30.95 -20.06 -4.10
N ARG A 346 -31.66 -19.64 -3.04
CA ARG A 346 -32.37 -18.36 -3.01
C ARG A 346 -31.43 -17.15 -3.18
N GLY A 347 -30.22 -17.25 -2.62
CA GLY A 347 -29.20 -16.20 -2.77
C GLY A 347 -28.78 -16.01 -4.22
N LEU A 348 -28.48 -17.10 -4.91
CA LEU A 348 -28.10 -17.10 -6.32
C LEU A 348 -29.27 -16.68 -7.23
N GLU A 349 -30.48 -17.20 -7.01
CA GLU A 349 -31.69 -16.81 -7.76
C GLU A 349 -32.02 -15.32 -7.60
N ARG A 350 -31.91 -14.80 -6.37
CA ARG A 350 -32.14 -13.38 -6.10
C ARG A 350 -31.12 -12.49 -6.80
N GLN A 351 -29.86 -12.86 -6.80
CA GLN A 351 -28.81 -12.14 -7.52
C GLN A 351 -29.10 -12.12 -9.03
N ARG A 352 -29.46 -13.27 -9.61
CA ARG A 352 -29.85 -13.38 -11.02
C ARG A 352 -31.03 -12.46 -11.35
N SER A 353 -32.07 -12.44 -10.51
CA SER A 353 -33.26 -11.62 -10.73
C SER A 353 -32.99 -10.13 -10.65
N LEU A 354 -32.18 -9.67 -9.68
CA LEU A 354 -31.84 -8.25 -9.50
C LEU A 354 -31.03 -7.69 -10.68
N GLU A 355 -30.13 -8.48 -11.24
CA GLU A 355 -29.31 -8.05 -12.38
C GLU A 355 -30.09 -8.08 -13.71
N THR A 356 -31.10 -8.98 -13.86
CA THR A 356 -31.92 -9.07 -15.08
C THR A 356 -32.99 -7.97 -15.15
N THR A 357 -33.48 -7.47 -14.01
CA THR A 357 -34.52 -6.42 -13.95
C THR A 357 -34.00 -4.99 -13.92
N GLY A 358 -32.68 -4.78 -13.77
CA GLY A 358 -32.08 -3.44 -13.75
C GLY A 358 -32.52 -2.57 -12.56
N GLU A 359 -33.23 -3.11 -11.57
CA GLU A 359 -33.66 -2.39 -10.37
C GLU A 359 -32.52 -2.33 -9.35
N VAL A 360 -31.84 -1.18 -9.34
CA VAL A 360 -30.85 -0.83 -8.34
C VAL A 360 -31.52 0.08 -7.30
N SER A 361 -31.55 -0.38 -6.08
CA SER A 361 -31.87 0.46 -4.90
C SER A 361 -30.68 1.31 -4.51
#